data_b79742c7607f8728be2a47e4e707c64c
#
_entry.id   b79742c7607f8728be2a47e4e707c64c
#
_cell.length_a   1.000
_cell.length_b   1.000
_cell.length_c   1.000
_cell.angle_alpha   90.00
_cell.angle_beta   90.00
_cell.angle_gamma   90.00
#
_symmetry.space_group_name_H-M   'P 1'
#
loop_
_entity.id
_entity.type
_entity.pdbx_description
1 polymer ?
#
loop_
_entity_poly.entity_id
_entity_poly.type
_entity_poly.pdbx_seq_one_letter_code
_entity_poly.pdbx_strand_id
1 'polypeptide(L)'
;MVEADGYILRIAKKEWIEKVYNSAMYYTSSPRKWQKGQTVLFLAKTEFGDAFIGYGVIENIHSKEELSQEEQRECDTWGWRKALEFKYIIRFNKPLALKETSLKDLGLRGKCLHGLPLKADQLNALIDQAEG
;
A
#
# COMPACT_ATOMS: atom_id res chain seq x y z
N MET A 1 -11.76 -8.64 18.75
CA MET A 1 -10.71 -8.78 17.76
C MET A 1 -10.18 -7.40 17.36
N VAL A 2 -8.90 -7.21 17.47
CA VAL A 2 -8.31 -5.89 17.18
C VAL A 2 -8.08 -5.78 15.67
N GLU A 3 -8.70 -4.78 15.05
CA GLU A 3 -8.50 -4.52 13.63
C GLU A 3 -7.14 -3.85 13.41
N ALA A 4 -6.58 -4.03 12.23
CA ALA A 4 -5.34 -3.38 11.87
C ALA A 4 -5.57 -1.88 11.66
N ASP A 5 -4.61 -1.06 12.06
CA ASP A 5 -4.65 0.39 11.81
C ASP A 5 -4.16 0.73 10.40
N GLY A 6 -3.49 -0.22 9.77
CA GLY A 6 -3.06 -0.08 8.40
C GLY A 6 -2.43 -1.36 7.87
N TYR A 7 -1.97 -1.28 6.63
CA TYR A 7 -1.38 -2.41 5.92
C TYR A 7 -0.19 -1.96 5.09
N ILE A 8 0.68 -2.92 4.78
CA ILE A 8 1.73 -2.75 3.79
C ILE A 8 1.19 -3.27 2.45
N LEU A 9 1.33 -2.49 1.39
CA LEU A 9 1.04 -2.95 0.03
C LEU A 9 2.29 -2.84 -0.82
N ARG A 10 2.74 -3.98 -1.34
CA ARG A 10 3.90 -4.02 -2.23
C ARG A 10 3.43 -3.83 -3.67
N ILE A 11 3.97 -2.81 -4.33
CA ILE A 11 3.64 -2.50 -5.71
C ILE A 11 4.73 -3.08 -6.60
N ALA A 12 4.37 -4.07 -7.43
CA ALA A 12 5.33 -4.85 -8.19
C ALA A 12 5.83 -4.14 -9.47
N LYS A 13 5.01 -3.26 -10.04
CA LYS A 13 5.34 -2.63 -11.32
C LYS A 13 5.44 -1.12 -11.19
N LYS A 14 6.43 -0.54 -11.87
CA LYS A 14 6.67 0.90 -11.85
C LYS A 14 5.47 1.70 -12.37
N GLU A 15 4.83 1.23 -13.43
CA GLU A 15 3.64 1.90 -13.98
C GLU A 15 2.48 1.94 -12.99
N TRP A 16 2.37 0.95 -12.11
CA TRP A 16 1.35 0.93 -11.07
C TRP A 16 1.66 1.93 -9.97
N ILE A 17 2.94 2.14 -9.66
CA ILE A 17 3.36 3.16 -8.69
C ILE A 17 2.93 4.54 -9.17
N GLU A 18 3.22 4.87 -10.43
CA GLU A 18 2.85 6.15 -11.02
C GLU A 18 1.34 6.32 -11.07
N LYS A 19 0.60 5.26 -11.40
CA LYS A 19 -0.86 5.29 -11.43
C LYS A 19 -1.44 5.60 -10.05
N VAL A 20 -0.92 5.00 -9.00
CA VAL A 20 -1.37 5.25 -7.63
C VAL A 20 -1.13 6.71 -7.25
N TYR A 21 0.07 7.24 -7.52
CA TYR A 21 0.37 8.63 -7.18
C TYR A 21 -0.44 9.64 -8.00
N ASN A 22 -0.73 9.32 -9.26
CA ASN A 22 -1.47 10.23 -10.13
C ASN A 22 -2.97 10.20 -9.91
N SER A 23 -3.53 9.04 -9.61
CA SER A 23 -4.98 8.86 -9.49
C SER A 23 -5.48 8.79 -8.05
N ALA A 24 -4.58 8.60 -7.08
CA ALA A 24 -4.92 8.34 -5.68
C ALA A 24 -5.82 7.11 -5.51
N MET A 25 -5.63 6.11 -6.40
CA MET A 25 -6.39 4.87 -6.40
C MET A 25 -5.44 3.67 -6.47
N TYR A 26 -5.77 2.62 -5.73
CA TYR A 26 -5.05 1.35 -5.80
C TYR A 26 -6.04 0.20 -5.98
N TYR A 27 -5.85 -0.59 -7.01
CA TYR A 27 -6.72 -1.73 -7.30
C TYR A 27 -6.10 -3.00 -6.72
N THR A 28 -6.92 -3.82 -6.05
CA THR A 28 -6.41 -4.99 -5.35
C THR A 28 -7.38 -6.16 -5.40
N SER A 29 -6.82 -7.38 -5.39
CA SER A 29 -7.57 -8.61 -5.18
C SER A 29 -7.43 -9.14 -3.76
N SER A 30 -6.68 -8.43 -2.91
CA SER A 30 -6.42 -8.85 -1.54
C SER A 30 -7.72 -8.97 -0.74
N PRO A 31 -7.92 -10.08 0.00
CA PRO A 31 -9.14 -10.29 0.79
C PRO A 31 -9.15 -9.55 2.13
N ARG A 32 -8.22 -8.62 2.36
CA ARG A 32 -8.16 -7.88 3.62
C ARG A 32 -9.41 -7.04 3.83
N LYS A 33 -9.75 -6.81 5.10
CA LYS A 33 -10.87 -5.96 5.47
C LYS A 33 -10.43 -4.50 5.48
N TRP A 34 -10.48 -3.90 4.31
CA TRP A 34 -10.11 -2.50 4.16
C TRP A 34 -11.16 -1.60 4.81
N GLN A 35 -10.72 -0.56 5.50
CA GLN A 35 -11.62 0.40 6.15
C GLN A 35 -11.15 1.83 5.93
N LYS A 36 -12.11 2.74 5.93
CA LYS A 36 -11.80 4.18 5.86
C LYS A 36 -10.93 4.59 7.04
N GLY A 37 -9.98 5.45 6.78
CA GLY A 37 -9.06 5.95 7.80
C GLY A 37 -7.81 5.11 8.03
N GLN A 38 -7.75 3.92 7.44
CA GLN A 38 -6.55 3.09 7.56
C GLN A 38 -5.40 3.69 6.75
N THR A 39 -4.18 3.55 7.26
CA THR A 39 -2.97 3.96 6.56
C THR A 39 -2.41 2.79 5.77
N VAL A 40 -2.01 3.06 4.53
CA VAL A 40 -1.39 2.06 3.67
C VAL A 40 0.03 2.52 3.36
N LEU A 41 1.01 1.70 3.77
CA LEU A 41 2.42 1.93 3.44
C LEU A 41 2.75 1.24 2.13
N PHE A 42 3.26 1.99 1.18
CA PHE A 42 3.64 1.45 -0.13
C PHE A 42 5.09 0.97 -0.10
N LEU A 43 5.28 -0.29 -0.46
CA LEU A 43 6.59 -0.94 -0.56
C LEU A 43 6.86 -1.24 -2.03
N ALA A 44 8.07 -0.97 -2.49
CA ALA A 44 8.44 -1.25 -3.87
C ALA A 44 9.92 -1.64 -3.95
N LYS A 45 10.26 -2.36 -5.01
CA LYS A 45 11.65 -2.71 -5.28
C LYS A 45 12.39 -1.48 -5.81
N THR A 46 13.53 -1.19 -5.21
CA THR A 46 14.44 -0.13 -5.67
C THR A 46 15.78 -0.75 -6.03
N GLU A 47 16.70 0.06 -6.54
CA GLU A 47 18.06 -0.41 -6.83
C GLU A 47 18.80 -0.93 -5.59
N PHE A 48 18.34 -0.53 -4.40
CA PHE A 48 18.92 -0.96 -3.13
C PHE A 48 18.08 -2.05 -2.44
N GLY A 49 17.16 -2.68 -3.15
CA GLY A 49 16.23 -3.67 -2.61
C GLY A 49 14.86 -3.07 -2.32
N ASP A 50 14.03 -3.81 -1.56
CA ASP A 50 12.70 -3.32 -1.22
C ASP A 50 12.79 -2.15 -0.25
N ALA A 51 11.96 -1.13 -0.49
CA ALA A 51 11.93 0.08 0.32
C ALA A 51 10.53 0.66 0.38
N PHE A 52 10.23 1.34 1.49
CA PHE A 52 8.99 2.11 1.61
C PHE A 52 9.14 3.42 0.84
N ILE A 53 8.22 3.68 -0.07
CA ILE A 53 8.28 4.84 -0.98
C ILE A 53 7.28 5.93 -0.62
N GLY A 54 6.30 5.62 0.22
CA GLY A 54 5.29 6.57 0.65
C GLY A 54 4.16 5.89 1.38
N TYR A 55 3.10 6.66 1.67
CA TYR A 55 1.90 6.11 2.29
C TYR A 55 0.68 6.91 1.87
N GLY A 56 -0.50 6.30 2.05
CA GLY A 56 -1.77 6.96 1.81
C GLY A 56 -2.76 6.62 2.90
N VAL A 57 -3.81 7.44 3.04
CA VAL A 57 -4.90 7.19 3.97
C VAL A 57 -6.17 6.91 3.17
N ILE A 58 -6.85 5.80 3.48
CA ILE A 58 -8.02 5.38 2.73
C ILE A 58 -9.20 6.29 3.03
N GLU A 59 -9.82 6.82 1.96
CA GLU A 59 -11.04 7.62 2.05
C GLU A 59 -12.27 6.77 1.74
N ASN A 60 -12.23 5.99 0.66
CA ASN A 60 -13.34 5.13 0.26
C ASN A 60 -12.84 3.80 -0.27
N ILE A 61 -13.68 2.80 -0.20
CA ILE A 61 -13.42 1.47 -0.75
C ILE A 61 -14.54 1.17 -1.73
N HIS A 62 -14.17 0.95 -3.00
CA HIS A 62 -15.13 0.67 -4.07
C HIS A 62 -15.08 -0.80 -4.44
N SER A 63 -16.25 -1.43 -4.59
CA SER A 63 -16.32 -2.75 -5.18
C SER A 63 -16.15 -2.61 -6.68
N LYS A 64 -15.75 -3.70 -7.36
CA LYS A 64 -15.54 -3.69 -8.81
C LYS A 64 -16.78 -3.18 -9.54
N GLU A 65 -17.97 -3.58 -9.09
CA GLU A 65 -19.25 -3.24 -9.71
C GLU A 65 -19.56 -1.75 -9.66
N GLU A 66 -18.96 -1.01 -8.74
CA GLU A 66 -19.15 0.44 -8.60
C GLU A 66 -18.26 1.24 -9.53
N LEU A 67 -17.31 0.59 -10.19
CA LEU A 67 -16.34 1.26 -11.06
C LEU A 67 -16.90 1.44 -12.47
N SER A 68 -16.24 2.32 -13.25
CA SER A 68 -16.59 2.51 -14.66
C SER A 68 -16.36 1.22 -15.44
N GLN A 69 -17.01 1.09 -16.62
CA GLN A 69 -16.83 -0.10 -17.45
C GLN A 69 -15.38 -0.31 -17.86
N GLU A 70 -14.67 0.77 -18.14
CA GLU A 70 -13.26 0.71 -18.51
C GLU A 70 -12.42 0.19 -17.34
N GLU A 71 -12.67 0.67 -16.12
CA GLU A 71 -11.98 0.20 -14.93
C GLU A 71 -12.31 -1.25 -14.63
N GLN A 72 -13.57 -1.67 -14.83
CA GLN A 72 -13.98 -3.06 -14.64
C GLN A 72 -13.24 -4.01 -15.61
N ARG A 73 -13.04 -3.59 -16.85
CA ARG A 73 -12.29 -4.39 -17.83
C ARG A 73 -10.85 -4.58 -17.37
N GLU A 74 -10.23 -3.53 -16.86
CA GLU A 74 -8.87 -3.63 -16.34
C GLU A 74 -8.81 -4.53 -15.12
N CYS A 75 -9.81 -4.43 -14.23
CA CYS A 75 -9.92 -5.33 -13.08
C CYS A 75 -10.04 -6.79 -13.54
N ASP A 76 -10.81 -7.06 -14.57
CA ASP A 76 -10.94 -8.42 -15.11
C ASP A 76 -9.60 -8.94 -15.64
N THR A 77 -8.84 -8.08 -16.30
CA THR A 77 -7.53 -8.44 -16.85
C THR A 77 -6.56 -8.87 -15.76
N TRP A 78 -6.57 -8.17 -14.62
CA TRP A 78 -5.60 -8.39 -13.54
C TRP A 78 -6.17 -9.18 -12.37
N GLY A 79 -7.45 -9.51 -12.37
CA GLY A 79 -8.10 -10.22 -11.28
C GLY A 79 -8.39 -9.37 -10.06
N TRP A 80 -8.44 -8.05 -10.21
CA TRP A 80 -8.75 -7.14 -9.10
C TRP A 80 -10.26 -7.13 -8.81
N ARG A 81 -10.61 -6.96 -7.54
CA ARG A 81 -12.01 -6.97 -7.10
C ARG A 81 -12.43 -5.71 -6.37
N LYS A 82 -11.48 -4.92 -5.90
CA LYS A 82 -11.74 -3.69 -5.13
C LYS A 82 -10.78 -2.60 -5.54
N ALA A 83 -11.20 -1.36 -5.34
CA ALA A 83 -10.35 -0.19 -5.51
C ALA A 83 -10.33 0.60 -4.21
N LEU A 84 -9.14 0.94 -3.75
CA LEU A 84 -8.94 1.80 -2.59
C LEU A 84 -8.74 3.21 -3.07
N GLU A 85 -9.62 4.12 -2.66
CA GLU A 85 -9.49 5.54 -2.96
C GLU A 85 -8.84 6.23 -1.76
N PHE A 86 -7.75 6.95 -2.00
CA PHE A 86 -7.01 7.60 -0.93
C PHE A 86 -7.41 9.06 -0.80
N LYS A 87 -7.56 9.51 0.44
CA LYS A 87 -7.82 10.91 0.77
C LYS A 87 -6.63 11.78 0.37
N TYR A 88 -5.42 11.26 0.62
CA TYR A 88 -4.17 11.86 0.19
C TYR A 88 -3.10 10.78 0.15
N ILE A 89 -2.03 11.06 -0.59
CA ILE A 89 -0.86 10.19 -0.65
C ILE A 89 0.37 11.05 -0.42
N ILE A 90 1.23 10.62 0.48
CA ILE A 90 2.50 11.27 0.78
C ILE A 90 3.63 10.42 0.19
N ARG A 91 4.45 11.03 -0.63
CA ARG A 91 5.63 10.37 -1.20
C ARG A 91 6.84 10.77 -0.37
N PHE A 92 7.63 9.78 0.07
CA PHE A 92 8.85 10.07 0.82
C PHE A 92 9.91 10.67 -0.11
N ASN A 93 10.60 11.70 0.37
CA ASN A 93 11.69 12.30 -0.39
C ASN A 93 12.80 11.30 -0.65
N LYS A 94 13.07 10.45 0.33
CA LYS A 94 14.06 9.38 0.23
C LYS A 94 13.40 8.08 0.67
N PRO A 95 13.37 7.05 -0.20
CA PRO A 95 12.81 5.76 0.19
C PRO A 95 13.49 5.19 1.43
N LEU A 96 12.71 4.58 2.33
CA LEU A 96 13.24 3.93 3.53
C LEU A 96 13.45 2.45 3.25
N ALA A 97 14.72 2.03 3.17
CA ALA A 97 15.03 0.64 2.88
C ALA A 97 14.47 -0.29 3.95
N LEU A 98 13.82 -1.38 3.51
CA LEU A 98 13.23 -2.37 4.42
C LEU A 98 14.26 -2.91 5.41
N LYS A 99 15.49 -3.15 4.95
CA LYS A 99 16.57 -3.65 5.79
C LYS A 99 16.99 -2.69 6.92
N GLU A 100 16.61 -1.42 6.84
CA GLU A 100 16.90 -0.42 7.87
C GLU A 100 15.79 -0.31 8.90
N THR A 101 14.72 -1.08 8.75
CA THR A 101 13.57 -1.05 9.64
C THR A 101 13.57 -2.25 10.59
N SER A 102 12.75 -2.19 11.64
CA SER A 102 12.56 -3.31 12.55
C SER A 102 11.92 -4.53 11.87
N LEU A 103 11.28 -4.34 10.72
CA LEU A 103 10.63 -5.42 9.98
C LEU A 103 11.63 -6.42 9.40
N LYS A 104 12.91 -6.04 9.26
CA LYS A 104 13.95 -6.96 8.82
C LYS A 104 14.07 -8.18 9.74
N ASP A 105 13.77 -8.00 11.01
CA ASP A 105 13.88 -9.06 12.02
C ASP A 105 12.82 -10.14 11.87
N LEU A 106 11.78 -9.89 11.05
CA LEU A 106 10.76 -10.89 10.76
C LEU A 106 11.27 -11.99 9.81
N GLY A 107 12.42 -11.77 9.16
CA GLY A 107 12.98 -12.73 8.21
C GLY A 107 12.17 -12.91 6.94
N LEU A 108 11.23 -12.00 6.66
CA LEU A 108 10.36 -12.07 5.49
C LEU A 108 10.94 -11.26 4.33
N ARG A 109 10.81 -11.79 3.12
CA ARG A 109 11.12 -11.04 1.91
C ARG A 109 10.03 -10.02 1.65
N GLY A 110 10.36 -8.94 0.93
CA GLY A 110 9.42 -7.86 0.64
C GLY A 110 8.08 -8.32 0.08
N LYS A 111 8.10 -9.28 -0.84
CA LYS A 111 6.87 -9.81 -1.43
C LYS A 111 5.96 -10.50 -0.42
N CYS A 112 6.53 -11.03 0.66
CA CYS A 112 5.75 -11.66 1.73
C CYS A 112 5.13 -10.66 2.68
N LEU A 113 5.52 -9.39 2.60
CA LEU A 113 4.96 -8.32 3.42
C LEU A 113 3.69 -7.71 2.81
N HIS A 114 3.37 -8.06 1.56
CA HIS A 114 2.17 -7.57 0.91
C HIS A 114 0.91 -7.96 1.70
N GLY A 115 0.14 -6.97 2.12
CA GLY A 115 -1.05 -7.19 2.93
C GLY A 115 -0.77 -7.41 4.41
N LEU A 116 0.46 -7.20 4.88
CA LEU A 116 0.79 -7.34 6.30
C LEU A 116 0.08 -6.26 7.11
N PRO A 117 -0.70 -6.65 8.15
CA PRO A 117 -1.37 -5.66 9.00
C PRO A 117 -0.39 -5.02 9.98
N LEU A 118 -0.58 -3.74 10.25
CA LEU A 118 0.24 -2.97 11.19
C LEU A 118 -0.63 -2.25 12.20
N LYS A 119 -0.08 -2.05 13.40
CA LYS A 119 -0.68 -1.22 14.44
C LYS A 119 -0.25 0.24 14.28
N ALA A 120 -1.01 1.16 14.89
CA ALA A 120 -0.73 2.59 14.78
C ALA A 120 0.69 2.95 15.20
N ASP A 121 1.20 2.37 16.29
CA ASP A 121 2.56 2.65 16.77
C ASP A 121 3.62 2.18 15.77
N GLN A 122 3.41 1.04 15.13
CA GLN A 122 4.32 0.54 14.08
C GLN A 122 4.31 1.45 12.86
N LEU A 123 3.12 1.86 12.42
CA LEU A 123 2.96 2.78 11.30
C LEU A 123 3.65 4.11 11.57
N ASN A 124 3.40 4.70 12.73
CA ASN A 124 3.98 5.97 13.11
C ASN A 124 5.50 5.90 13.20
N ALA A 125 6.04 4.81 13.75
CA ALA A 125 7.48 4.61 13.84
C ALA A 125 8.13 4.54 12.46
N LEU A 126 7.52 3.82 11.52
CA LEU A 126 8.04 3.69 10.15
C LEU A 126 7.96 5.02 9.41
N ILE A 127 6.84 5.74 9.52
CA ILE A 127 6.67 7.04 8.87
C ILE A 127 7.65 8.05 9.42
N ASP A 128 7.80 8.11 10.74
CA ASP A 128 8.76 9.02 11.40
C ASP A 128 10.19 8.73 10.96
N GLN A 129 10.54 7.45 10.85
CA GLN A 129 11.87 7.06 10.38
C GLN A 129 12.09 7.47 8.92
N ALA A 130 11.08 7.33 8.08
CA ALA A 130 11.17 7.68 6.67
C ALA A 130 11.23 9.20 6.44
N GLU A 131 10.57 9.98 7.28
CA GLU A 131 10.51 11.45 7.16
C GLU A 131 11.63 12.14 7.96
N GLY A 132 12.18 11.46 8.90
CA GLY A 132 13.28 11.97 9.74
C GLY A 132 14.63 11.87 9.05
#